data_ce7a04bc83edd744f7d960249063f793
#
_entry.id   ce7a04bc83edd744f7d960249063f793
#
_cell.length_a   1.000
_cell.length_b   1.000
_cell.length_c   1.000
_cell.angle_alpha   90.00
_cell.angle_beta   90.00
_cell.angle_gamma   90.00
#
_symmetry.space_group_name_H-M   'P 1'
#
loop_
_entity.id
_entity.type
_entity.pdbx_description
1 polymer ?
#
loop_
_entity_poly.entity_id
_entity_poly.type
_entity_poly.pdbx_seq_one_letter_code
_entity_poly.pdbx_strand_id
1 'polypeptide(L)'
;MAASETSRRQAQVLIFDADDTLWENNVVFERVIDDFLAWLDHPTLDRVEIRTILDDIERANTVAHGYGSKVFLRSLGDCLERLRERPATDAERKEIDRLALALVEHRVELMPGVADALDELAVRHELLVLTKGEQAEQQRKLDACGLLHHFGAAHIVAEKDVDTYRWLVREHGFEPAQAWMIGNSPKSDILPARAAGLNAVFIPNENTWVLENDELDPTDTGVLRLAAFRDLLDHF
;
A
#
# COMPACT_ATOMS: atom_id res chain seq x y z
N MET A 1 -40.88 10.41 -25.95
CA MET A 1 -40.54 10.39 -24.53
C MET A 1 -39.79 9.09 -24.26
N ALA A 2 -38.48 9.13 -24.32
CA ALA A 2 -37.64 8.01 -23.96
C ALA A 2 -37.27 8.21 -22.47
N ALA A 3 -37.81 7.35 -21.62
CA ALA A 3 -37.41 7.29 -20.23
C ALA A 3 -35.94 6.83 -20.19
N SER A 4 -35.09 7.67 -19.65
CA SER A 4 -33.73 7.33 -19.26
C SER A 4 -33.85 6.25 -18.19
N GLU A 5 -33.70 4.98 -18.57
CA GLU A 5 -33.39 3.90 -17.65
C GLU A 5 -31.97 4.13 -17.15
N THR A 6 -31.87 4.85 -16.05
CA THR A 6 -30.67 4.80 -15.20
C THR A 6 -30.63 3.38 -14.66
N SER A 7 -29.90 2.50 -15.33
CA SER A 7 -29.59 1.16 -14.81
C SER A 7 -29.03 1.36 -13.40
N ARG A 8 -29.80 0.98 -12.37
CA ARG A 8 -29.28 0.90 -11.01
C ARG A 8 -28.16 -0.11 -11.05
N ARG A 9 -26.92 0.36 -10.94
CA ARG A 9 -25.76 -0.52 -10.84
C ARG A 9 -26.00 -1.46 -9.66
N GLN A 10 -25.80 -2.77 -9.89
CA GLN A 10 -25.96 -3.77 -8.87
C GLN A 10 -24.96 -3.53 -7.75
N ALA A 11 -25.36 -3.73 -6.48
CA ALA A 11 -24.47 -3.65 -5.35
C ALA A 11 -23.27 -4.59 -5.53
N GLN A 12 -22.08 -4.09 -5.31
CA GLN A 12 -20.81 -4.82 -5.48
C GLN A 12 -20.02 -4.77 -4.17
N VAL A 13 -19.00 -5.60 -4.06
CA VAL A 13 -18.04 -5.56 -2.95
C VAL A 13 -16.79 -4.82 -3.44
N LEU A 14 -16.46 -3.72 -2.79
CA LEU A 14 -15.29 -2.91 -3.08
C LEU A 14 -14.28 -3.07 -1.95
N ILE A 15 -13.12 -3.62 -2.27
CA ILE A 15 -12.05 -3.93 -1.32
C ILE A 15 -10.94 -2.91 -1.57
N PHE A 16 -10.57 -2.15 -0.56
CA PHE A 16 -9.59 -1.09 -0.67
C PHE A 16 -8.28 -1.50 0.00
N ASP A 17 -7.18 -1.29 -0.70
CA ASP A 17 -5.90 -1.14 -0.06
C ASP A 17 -5.88 0.14 0.77
N ALA A 18 -4.92 0.26 1.68
CA ALA A 18 -4.86 1.39 2.60
C ALA A 18 -3.69 2.34 2.32
N ASP A 19 -2.45 1.86 2.44
CA ASP A 19 -1.24 2.67 2.29
C ASP A 19 -1.04 3.11 0.82
N ASP A 20 -0.90 4.39 0.57
CA ASP A 20 -0.79 5.01 -0.76
C ASP A 20 -2.04 4.84 -1.66
N THR A 21 -3.15 4.35 -1.08
CA THR A 21 -4.47 4.26 -1.71
C THR A 21 -5.51 5.12 -0.99
N LEU A 22 -5.70 4.91 0.33
CA LEU A 22 -6.59 5.72 1.17
C LEU A 22 -5.87 6.89 1.82
N TRP A 23 -4.60 6.74 2.14
CA TRP A 23 -3.75 7.75 2.76
C TRP A 23 -2.30 7.65 2.30
N GLU A 24 -1.58 8.75 2.41
CA GLU A 24 -0.15 8.83 2.12
C GLU A 24 0.67 7.97 3.09
N ASN A 25 1.58 7.17 2.59
CA ASN A 25 2.45 6.33 3.39
C ASN A 25 3.90 6.35 2.90
N ASN A 26 4.18 5.88 1.69
CA ASN A 26 5.55 5.67 1.23
C ASN A 26 6.36 6.97 1.09
N VAL A 27 5.70 8.08 0.87
CA VAL A 27 6.34 9.41 0.84
C VAL A 27 7.15 9.71 2.11
N VAL A 28 6.72 9.18 3.27
CA VAL A 28 7.42 9.38 4.54
C VAL A 28 8.69 8.53 4.60
N PHE A 29 8.61 7.29 4.11
CA PHE A 29 9.77 6.40 3.99
C PHE A 29 10.80 6.98 3.03
N GLU A 30 10.37 7.50 1.88
CA GLU A 30 11.27 8.12 0.90
C GLU A 30 12.00 9.35 1.48
N ARG A 31 11.32 10.17 2.30
CA ARG A 31 11.99 11.28 3.01
C ARG A 31 13.05 10.78 3.98
N VAL A 32 12.77 9.72 4.72
CA VAL A 32 13.76 9.11 5.64
C VAL A 32 14.94 8.54 4.87
N ILE A 33 14.70 7.92 3.71
CA ILE A 33 15.77 7.43 2.82
C ILE A 33 16.61 8.61 2.32
N ASP A 34 15.99 9.68 1.88
CA ASP A 34 16.70 10.88 1.43
C ASP A 34 17.59 11.49 2.51
N ASP A 35 17.09 11.57 3.73
CA ASP A 35 17.84 12.05 4.89
C ASP A 35 18.97 11.09 5.26
N PHE A 36 18.72 9.78 5.19
CA PHE A 36 19.74 8.74 5.42
C PHE A 36 20.87 8.83 4.37
N LEU A 37 20.54 8.96 3.09
CA LEU A 37 21.51 9.10 2.02
C LEU A 37 22.33 10.39 2.14
N ALA A 38 21.69 11.49 2.56
CA ALA A 38 22.38 12.77 2.80
C ALA A 38 23.33 12.68 4.00
N TRP A 39 22.89 12.03 5.09
CA TRP A 39 23.73 11.83 6.28
C TRP A 39 24.90 10.88 6.05
N LEU A 40 24.69 9.81 5.25
CA LEU A 40 25.70 8.78 5.00
C LEU A 40 26.92 9.34 4.28
N ASP A 41 26.74 10.28 3.32
CA ASP A 41 27.77 10.98 2.53
C ASP A 41 28.91 10.04 2.10
N HIS A 42 28.57 9.03 1.27
CA HIS A 42 29.51 7.96 0.93
C HIS A 42 30.59 8.47 -0.04
N PRO A 43 31.89 8.14 0.20
CA PRO A 43 33.00 8.76 -0.52
C PRO A 43 33.11 8.35 -2.00
N THR A 44 32.56 7.21 -2.40
CA THR A 44 32.77 6.63 -3.74
C THR A 44 31.49 6.20 -4.45
N LEU A 45 30.41 5.89 -3.73
CA LEU A 45 29.15 5.49 -4.31
C LEU A 45 28.21 6.70 -4.37
N ASP A 46 27.49 6.81 -5.47
CA ASP A 46 26.44 7.81 -5.62
C ASP A 46 25.12 7.38 -4.96
N ARG A 47 24.15 8.30 -4.91
CA ARG A 47 22.86 8.05 -4.27
C ARG A 47 22.06 6.93 -4.94
N VAL A 48 22.18 6.77 -6.27
CA VAL A 48 21.47 5.74 -7.02
C VAL A 48 22.05 4.36 -6.73
N GLU A 49 23.37 4.25 -6.67
CA GLU A 49 24.05 3.01 -6.31
C GLU A 49 23.70 2.56 -4.89
N ILE A 50 23.72 3.51 -3.93
CA ILE A 50 23.35 3.21 -2.54
C ILE A 50 21.88 2.83 -2.45
N ARG A 51 20.99 3.52 -3.16
CA ARG A 51 19.56 3.19 -3.22
C ARG A 51 19.34 1.77 -3.72
N THR A 52 20.02 1.35 -4.78
CA THR A 52 19.94 -0.01 -5.30
C THR A 52 20.37 -1.05 -4.26
N ILE A 53 21.42 -0.76 -3.50
CA ILE A 53 21.88 -1.63 -2.40
C ILE A 53 20.82 -1.72 -1.29
N LEU A 54 20.20 -0.59 -0.94
CA LEU A 54 19.14 -0.56 0.07
C LEU A 54 17.90 -1.34 -0.40
N ASP A 55 17.46 -1.16 -1.63
CA ASP A 55 16.32 -1.88 -2.20
C ASP A 55 16.52 -3.41 -2.17
N ASP A 56 17.75 -3.90 -2.44
CA ASP A 56 18.08 -5.31 -2.33
C ASP A 56 18.04 -5.82 -0.89
N ILE A 57 18.50 -4.99 0.07
CA ILE A 57 18.43 -5.31 1.51
C ILE A 57 16.99 -5.31 1.98
N GLU A 58 16.19 -4.31 1.59
CA GLU A 58 14.76 -4.25 1.93
C GLU A 58 14.01 -5.49 1.41
N ARG A 59 14.27 -5.89 0.16
CA ARG A 59 13.70 -7.11 -0.42
C ARG A 59 14.05 -8.36 0.41
N ALA A 60 15.30 -8.51 0.81
CA ALA A 60 15.72 -9.64 1.64
C ALA A 60 15.09 -9.59 3.04
N ASN A 61 15.04 -8.42 3.65
CA ASN A 61 14.51 -8.24 4.99
C ASN A 61 13.00 -8.38 5.04
N THR A 62 12.26 -7.95 4.03
CA THR A 62 10.79 -8.17 3.97
C THR A 62 10.45 -9.65 3.84
N VAL A 63 11.21 -10.41 3.07
CA VAL A 63 11.03 -11.88 2.99
C VAL A 63 11.31 -12.56 4.33
N ALA A 64 12.35 -12.12 5.06
CA ALA A 64 12.78 -12.75 6.30
C ALA A 64 11.99 -12.31 7.54
N HIS A 65 11.49 -11.08 7.57
CA HIS A 65 10.97 -10.42 8.78
C HIS A 65 9.59 -9.77 8.59
N GLY A 66 9.03 -9.78 7.37
CA GLY A 66 7.77 -9.12 7.04
C GLY A 66 7.94 -7.62 6.76
N TYR A 67 6.85 -6.87 6.90
CA TYR A 67 6.76 -5.45 6.57
C TYR A 67 6.72 -4.57 7.85
N GLY A 68 6.84 -3.26 7.66
CA GLY A 68 6.65 -2.24 8.69
C GLY A 68 7.92 -1.46 9.04
N SER A 69 7.74 -0.40 9.80
CA SER A 69 8.79 0.56 10.14
C SER A 69 10.01 -0.08 10.79
N LYS A 70 9.82 -1.10 11.63
CA LYS A 70 10.94 -1.79 12.29
C LYS A 70 11.85 -2.53 11.31
N VAL A 71 11.24 -3.19 10.30
CA VAL A 71 11.99 -3.92 9.26
C VAL A 71 12.71 -2.93 8.35
N PHE A 72 12.06 -1.82 8.02
CA PHE A 72 12.68 -0.74 7.28
C PHE A 72 13.92 -0.17 8.01
N LEU A 73 13.82 0.13 9.30
CA LEU A 73 14.95 0.62 10.11
C LEU A 73 16.10 -0.37 10.19
N ARG A 74 15.76 -1.66 10.30
CA ARG A 74 16.75 -2.71 10.19
C ARG A 74 17.48 -2.64 8.84
N SER A 75 16.74 -2.43 7.75
CA SER A 75 17.31 -2.33 6.41
C SER A 75 18.26 -1.15 6.26
N LEU A 76 17.96 0.00 6.87
CA LEU A 76 18.89 1.13 6.94
C LEU A 76 20.17 0.78 7.71
N GLY A 77 20.04 0.08 8.85
CA GLY A 77 21.17 -0.40 9.63
C GLY A 77 22.05 -1.37 8.87
N ASP A 78 21.46 -2.39 8.24
CA ASP A 78 22.14 -3.39 7.45
C ASP A 78 22.84 -2.75 6.22
N CYS A 79 22.22 -1.75 5.60
CA CYS A 79 22.80 -0.97 4.52
C CYS A 79 24.04 -0.19 4.98
N LEU A 80 23.95 0.50 6.11
CA LEU A 80 25.06 1.21 6.70
C LEU A 80 26.25 0.27 7.00
N GLU A 81 25.98 -0.86 7.67
CA GLU A 81 27.01 -1.85 8.03
C GLU A 81 27.69 -2.44 6.78
N ARG A 82 26.90 -2.75 5.75
CA ARG A 82 27.41 -3.23 4.45
C ARG A 82 28.32 -2.20 3.78
N LEU A 83 27.91 -0.93 3.76
CA LEU A 83 28.66 0.15 3.11
C LEU A 83 29.94 0.55 3.90
N ARG A 84 29.91 0.45 5.22
CA ARG A 84 31.04 0.73 6.10
C ARG A 84 31.96 -0.48 6.29
N GLU A 85 31.60 -1.67 5.82
CA GLU A 85 32.29 -2.94 6.00
C GLU A 85 32.63 -3.25 7.48
N ARG A 86 31.76 -2.78 8.39
CA ARG A 86 31.87 -2.96 9.84
C ARG A 86 30.52 -2.80 10.54
N PRO A 87 30.36 -3.33 11.76
CA PRO A 87 29.17 -3.04 12.57
C PRO A 87 28.96 -1.54 12.80
N ALA A 88 27.69 -1.13 12.85
CA ALA A 88 27.31 0.23 13.18
C ALA A 88 27.71 0.57 14.62
N THR A 89 28.25 1.76 14.81
CA THR A 89 28.53 2.31 16.15
C THR A 89 27.24 2.71 16.85
N ASP A 90 27.29 2.90 18.16
CA ASP A 90 26.14 3.38 18.94
C ASP A 90 25.66 4.77 18.51
N ALA A 91 26.56 5.63 18.04
CA ALA A 91 26.22 6.95 17.50
C ALA A 91 25.46 6.83 16.18
N GLU A 92 25.90 5.94 15.28
CA GLU A 92 25.24 5.68 14.01
C GLU A 92 23.85 5.06 14.21
N ARG A 93 23.71 4.10 15.13
CA ARG A 93 22.40 3.53 15.49
C ARG A 93 21.43 4.59 16.00
N LYS A 94 21.90 5.49 16.90
CA LYS A 94 21.09 6.60 17.38
C LYS A 94 20.67 7.57 16.29
N GLU A 95 21.50 7.77 15.28
CA GLU A 95 21.14 8.61 14.15
C GLU A 95 20.07 7.96 13.28
N ILE A 96 20.15 6.66 13.01
CA ILE A 96 19.08 5.91 12.33
C ILE A 96 17.78 6.00 13.14
N ASP A 97 17.84 5.79 14.47
CA ASP A 97 16.67 5.92 15.33
C ASP A 97 16.08 7.35 15.29
N ARG A 98 16.92 8.38 15.19
CA ARG A 98 16.46 9.77 15.05
C ARG A 98 15.74 10.00 13.71
N LEU A 99 16.25 9.47 12.61
CA LEU A 99 15.59 9.53 11.31
C LEU A 99 14.23 8.82 11.34
N ALA A 100 14.13 7.74 12.12
CA ALA A 100 12.89 7.00 12.32
C ALA A 100 11.77 7.76 13.03
N LEU A 101 12.08 8.80 13.78
CA LEU A 101 11.05 9.59 14.49
C LEU A 101 10.00 10.14 13.52
N ALA A 102 10.41 10.48 12.28
CA ALA A 102 9.50 10.93 11.24
C ALA A 102 8.39 9.90 10.91
N LEU A 103 8.71 8.60 10.97
CA LEU A 103 7.73 7.53 10.73
C LEU A 103 6.74 7.36 11.89
N VAL A 104 7.20 7.59 13.12
CA VAL A 104 6.38 7.44 14.34
C VAL A 104 5.45 8.65 14.53
N GLU A 105 5.94 9.83 14.20
CA GLU A 105 5.22 11.10 14.38
C GLU A 105 4.28 11.43 13.22
N HIS A 106 4.36 10.66 12.11
CA HIS A 106 3.53 10.89 10.95
C HIS A 106 2.05 10.71 11.26
N ARG A 107 1.27 11.72 10.91
CA ARG A 107 -0.19 11.66 10.97
C ARG A 107 -0.72 11.06 9.67
N VAL A 108 -1.80 10.30 9.78
CA VAL A 108 -2.51 9.77 8.61
C VAL A 108 -3.08 10.95 7.81
N GLU A 109 -2.55 11.16 6.60
CA GLU A 109 -3.02 12.17 5.66
C GLU A 109 -3.76 11.47 4.53
N LEU A 110 -5.07 11.74 4.41
CA LEU A 110 -5.90 11.09 3.40
C LEU A 110 -5.50 11.52 1.98
N MET A 111 -5.56 10.57 1.06
CA MET A 111 -5.44 10.86 -0.37
C MET A 111 -6.57 11.79 -0.83
N PRO A 112 -6.32 12.66 -1.82
CA PRO A 112 -7.33 13.60 -2.29
C PRO A 112 -8.62 12.93 -2.75
N GLY A 113 -9.76 13.39 -2.21
CA GLY A 113 -11.11 12.93 -2.59
C GLY A 113 -11.55 11.60 -2.00
N VAL A 114 -10.73 10.96 -1.15
CA VAL A 114 -11.06 9.65 -0.55
C VAL A 114 -12.30 9.73 0.32
N ALA A 115 -12.36 10.67 1.26
CA ALA A 115 -13.49 10.76 2.20
C ALA A 115 -14.82 10.96 1.45
N ASP A 116 -14.87 11.93 0.55
CA ASP A 116 -16.08 12.24 -0.23
C ASP A 116 -16.52 11.05 -1.10
N ALA A 117 -15.56 10.35 -1.72
CA ALA A 117 -15.87 9.19 -2.57
C ALA A 117 -16.37 8.00 -1.73
N LEU A 118 -15.80 7.75 -0.56
CA LEU A 118 -16.29 6.69 0.32
C LEU A 118 -17.69 6.97 0.86
N ASP A 119 -18.01 8.23 1.18
CA ASP A 119 -19.37 8.65 1.58
C ASP A 119 -20.40 8.24 0.52
N GLU A 120 -20.10 8.44 -0.77
CA GLU A 120 -21.00 8.10 -1.86
C GLU A 120 -21.06 6.59 -2.16
N LEU A 121 -19.88 5.92 -2.16
CA LEU A 121 -19.79 4.50 -2.48
C LEU A 121 -20.44 3.62 -1.41
N ALA A 122 -20.29 3.96 -0.12
CA ALA A 122 -20.87 3.21 0.99
C ALA A 122 -22.42 3.16 0.98
N VAL A 123 -23.07 4.08 0.29
CA VAL A 123 -24.55 4.06 0.15
C VAL A 123 -25.02 2.92 -0.75
N ARG A 124 -24.17 2.46 -1.70
CA ARG A 124 -24.56 1.54 -2.77
C ARG A 124 -23.82 0.20 -2.74
N HIS A 125 -22.66 0.16 -2.13
CA HIS A 125 -21.72 -0.96 -2.18
C HIS A 125 -21.33 -1.40 -0.77
N GLU A 126 -20.92 -2.64 -0.63
CA GLU A 126 -20.23 -3.11 0.55
C GLU A 126 -18.75 -2.74 0.42
N LEU A 127 -18.19 -2.06 1.43
CA LEU A 127 -16.82 -1.61 1.42
C LEU A 127 -16.02 -2.41 2.46
N LEU A 128 -14.84 -2.91 2.05
CA LEU A 128 -13.90 -3.61 2.90
C LEU A 128 -12.51 -2.98 2.78
N VAL A 129 -11.70 -3.09 3.83
CA VAL A 129 -10.26 -2.79 3.76
C VAL A 129 -9.47 -4.08 3.82
N LEU A 130 -8.47 -4.20 2.95
CA LEU A 130 -7.46 -5.25 2.99
C LEU A 130 -6.08 -4.60 2.88
N THR A 131 -5.36 -4.53 4.00
CA THR A 131 -4.01 -3.96 4.06
C THR A 131 -3.00 -4.99 4.54
N LYS A 132 -1.75 -4.88 4.08
CA LYS A 132 -0.67 -5.72 4.56
C LYS A 132 0.31 -4.92 5.42
N GLY A 133 0.93 -5.56 6.40
CA GLY A 133 1.91 -4.91 7.25
C GLY A 133 1.98 -5.46 8.67
N GLU A 134 2.71 -4.77 9.51
CA GLU A 134 2.77 -5.08 10.95
C GLU A 134 1.43 -4.72 11.60
N GLN A 135 0.87 -5.70 12.33
CA GLN A 135 -0.50 -5.64 12.87
C GLN A 135 -0.77 -4.36 13.69
N ALA A 136 0.12 -4.04 14.62
CA ALA A 136 -0.11 -2.90 15.51
C ALA A 136 0.10 -1.55 14.80
N GLU A 137 0.97 -1.51 13.77
CA GLU A 137 1.21 -0.32 12.97
C GLU A 137 0.00 -0.01 12.09
N GLN A 138 -0.48 -1.01 11.34
CA GLN A 138 -1.66 -0.84 10.49
C GLN A 138 -2.93 -0.57 11.30
N GLN A 139 -3.10 -1.22 12.46
CA GLN A 139 -4.24 -0.94 13.34
C GLN A 139 -4.25 0.51 13.81
N ARG A 140 -3.09 1.08 14.20
CA ARG A 140 -3.00 2.50 14.59
C ARG A 140 -3.40 3.44 13.46
N LYS A 141 -2.98 3.14 12.22
CA LYS A 141 -3.36 3.96 11.04
C LYS A 141 -4.87 3.87 10.78
N LEU A 142 -5.43 2.68 10.83
CA LEU A 142 -6.87 2.46 10.69
C LEU A 142 -7.67 3.21 11.77
N ASP A 143 -7.24 3.15 13.02
CA ASP A 143 -7.91 3.87 14.13
C ASP A 143 -7.81 5.38 13.98
N ALA A 144 -6.72 5.88 13.40
CA ALA A 144 -6.47 7.31 13.23
C ALA A 144 -7.06 7.93 11.95
N CYS A 145 -7.38 7.11 10.93
CA CYS A 145 -7.79 7.63 9.61
C CYS A 145 -9.18 8.29 9.58
N GLY A 146 -10.04 7.99 10.56
CA GLY A 146 -11.41 8.51 10.62
C GLY A 146 -12.38 7.89 9.61
N LEU A 147 -11.95 6.89 8.82
CA LEU A 147 -12.72 6.30 7.72
C LEU A 147 -13.40 4.96 8.07
N LEU A 148 -13.11 4.38 9.24
CA LEU A 148 -13.57 3.02 9.57
C LEU A 148 -15.09 2.85 9.53
N HIS A 149 -15.85 3.90 9.73
CA HIS A 149 -17.31 3.86 9.72
C HIS A 149 -17.91 3.57 8.33
N HIS A 150 -17.12 3.68 7.26
CA HIS A 150 -17.57 3.33 5.90
C HIS A 150 -17.45 1.84 5.60
N PHE A 151 -16.58 1.13 6.34
CA PHE A 151 -16.20 -0.24 6.02
C PHE A 151 -16.95 -1.26 6.89
N GLY A 152 -17.48 -2.29 6.23
CA GLY A 152 -18.07 -3.45 6.93
C GLY A 152 -17.04 -4.29 7.69
N ALA A 153 -15.81 -4.34 7.17
CA ALA A 153 -14.66 -4.98 7.83
C ALA A 153 -13.34 -4.40 7.36
N ALA A 154 -12.31 -4.50 8.20
CA ALA A 154 -10.93 -4.18 7.87
C ALA A 154 -10.01 -5.36 8.26
N HIS A 155 -9.21 -5.80 7.30
CA HIS A 155 -8.31 -6.95 7.48
C HIS A 155 -6.86 -6.51 7.31
N ILE A 156 -6.04 -6.84 8.30
CA ILE A 156 -4.60 -6.66 8.27
C ILE A 156 -3.97 -8.04 8.07
N VAL A 157 -3.22 -8.20 6.98
CA VAL A 157 -2.63 -9.48 6.60
C VAL A 157 -1.11 -9.38 6.50
N ALA A 158 -0.43 -10.51 6.60
CA ALA A 158 1.02 -10.58 6.46
C ALA A 158 1.44 -10.38 4.99
N GLU A 159 0.65 -10.92 4.05
CA GLU A 159 0.89 -10.79 2.61
C GLU A 159 -0.45 -10.78 1.85
N LYS A 160 -0.47 -10.10 0.71
CA LYS A 160 -1.59 -10.07 -0.22
C LYS A 160 -1.27 -10.97 -1.43
N ASP A 161 -1.40 -12.26 -1.22
CA ASP A 161 -1.26 -13.27 -2.26
C ASP A 161 -2.62 -13.81 -2.72
N VAL A 162 -2.60 -14.70 -3.68
CA VAL A 162 -3.83 -15.32 -4.25
C VAL A 162 -4.63 -16.05 -3.18
N ASP A 163 -3.98 -16.69 -2.20
CA ASP A 163 -4.66 -17.45 -1.16
C ASP A 163 -5.32 -16.51 -0.13
N THR A 164 -4.74 -15.36 0.13
CA THR A 164 -5.35 -14.28 0.93
C THR A 164 -6.65 -13.78 0.29
N TYR A 165 -6.65 -13.51 -1.01
CA TYR A 165 -7.89 -13.09 -1.71
C TYR A 165 -8.94 -14.20 -1.74
N ARG A 166 -8.54 -15.45 -1.96
CA ARG A 166 -9.45 -16.60 -1.88
C ARG A 166 -10.00 -16.81 -0.46
N TRP A 167 -9.20 -16.56 0.56
CA TRP A 167 -9.67 -16.54 1.95
C TRP A 167 -10.71 -15.46 2.15
N LEU A 168 -10.47 -14.24 1.71
CA LEU A 168 -11.38 -13.10 1.85
C LEU A 168 -12.74 -13.38 1.19
N VAL A 169 -12.73 -13.97 -0.02
CA VAL A 169 -13.94 -14.42 -0.72
C VAL A 169 -14.74 -15.40 0.13
N ARG A 170 -14.10 -16.40 0.73
CA ARG A 170 -14.77 -17.41 1.56
C ARG A 170 -15.29 -16.82 2.88
N GLU A 171 -14.50 -15.94 3.50
CA GLU A 171 -14.83 -15.32 4.79
C GLU A 171 -16.10 -14.46 4.68
N HIS A 172 -16.22 -13.69 3.63
CA HIS A 172 -17.37 -12.80 3.41
C HIS A 172 -18.47 -13.39 2.53
N GLY A 173 -18.21 -14.51 1.85
CA GLY A 173 -19.22 -15.24 1.05
C GLY A 173 -19.67 -14.50 -0.21
N PHE A 174 -18.88 -13.60 -0.76
CA PHE A 174 -19.22 -12.87 -2.00
C PHE A 174 -18.75 -13.62 -3.26
N GLU A 175 -19.38 -13.32 -4.39
CA GLU A 175 -18.97 -13.83 -5.69
C GLU A 175 -17.74 -13.06 -6.21
N PRO A 176 -16.62 -13.71 -6.52
CA PRO A 176 -15.39 -13.04 -6.95
C PRO A 176 -15.60 -12.08 -8.13
N ALA A 177 -16.38 -12.48 -9.13
CA ALA A 177 -16.65 -11.67 -10.31
C ALA A 177 -17.47 -10.37 -10.02
N GLN A 178 -18.06 -10.24 -8.83
CA GLN A 178 -18.78 -9.05 -8.38
C GLN A 178 -17.98 -8.22 -7.36
N ALA A 179 -16.75 -8.61 -7.10
CA ALA A 179 -15.86 -7.92 -6.19
C ALA A 179 -14.70 -7.27 -6.94
N TRP A 180 -14.26 -6.13 -6.41
CA TRP A 180 -13.19 -5.32 -6.97
C TRP A 180 -12.14 -5.04 -5.90
N MET A 181 -10.88 -5.31 -6.20
CA MET A 181 -9.75 -4.82 -5.41
C MET A 181 -9.29 -3.48 -5.97
N ILE A 182 -9.27 -2.45 -5.14
CA ILE A 182 -8.85 -1.09 -5.47
C ILE A 182 -7.54 -0.79 -4.78
N GLY A 183 -6.47 -0.49 -5.53
CA GLY A 183 -5.17 -0.21 -4.94
C GLY A 183 -4.16 0.34 -5.93
N ASN A 184 -2.99 0.68 -5.39
CA ASN A 184 -1.86 1.25 -6.14
C ASN A 184 -0.74 0.24 -6.45
N SER A 185 -0.79 -0.97 -5.89
CA SER A 185 0.26 -1.98 -6.06
C SER A 185 -0.11 -3.00 -7.14
N PRO A 186 0.58 -3.01 -8.29
CA PRO A 186 0.43 -4.11 -9.25
C PRO A 186 0.64 -5.48 -8.63
N LYS A 187 1.69 -5.64 -7.83
CA LYS A 187 2.12 -6.91 -7.25
C LYS A 187 1.19 -7.44 -6.16
N SER A 188 0.71 -6.57 -5.27
CA SER A 188 -0.04 -6.99 -4.08
C SER A 188 -1.54 -6.81 -4.23
N ASP A 189 -2.00 -5.80 -4.99
CA ASP A 189 -3.42 -5.53 -5.13
C ASP A 189 -3.99 -6.14 -6.42
N ILE A 190 -3.33 -5.90 -7.55
CA ILE A 190 -3.95 -6.17 -8.85
C ILE A 190 -3.75 -7.63 -9.28
N LEU A 191 -2.51 -8.08 -9.42
CA LEU A 191 -2.22 -9.41 -9.96
C LEU A 191 -2.80 -10.55 -9.12
N PRO A 192 -2.64 -10.58 -7.78
CA PRO A 192 -3.17 -11.68 -6.98
C PRO A 192 -4.70 -11.64 -6.85
N ALA A 193 -5.34 -10.46 -6.82
CA ALA A 193 -6.79 -10.35 -6.86
C ALA A 193 -7.36 -10.90 -8.18
N ARG A 194 -6.76 -10.53 -9.32
CA ARG A 194 -7.13 -11.08 -10.63
C ARG A 194 -6.95 -12.59 -10.71
N ALA A 195 -5.84 -13.11 -10.19
CA ALA A 195 -5.59 -14.55 -10.14
C ALA A 195 -6.56 -15.31 -9.22
N ALA A 196 -7.15 -14.64 -8.23
CA ALA A 196 -8.21 -15.17 -7.38
C ALA A 196 -9.61 -15.05 -8.00
N GLY A 197 -9.75 -14.41 -9.17
CA GLY A 197 -11.02 -14.25 -9.91
C GLY A 197 -11.78 -12.95 -9.63
N LEU A 198 -11.22 -12.05 -8.82
CA LEU A 198 -11.78 -10.71 -8.59
C LEU A 198 -11.50 -9.80 -9.81
N ASN A 199 -12.25 -8.72 -9.92
CA ASN A 199 -11.85 -7.59 -10.74
C ASN A 199 -10.91 -6.69 -9.95
N ALA A 200 -10.23 -5.76 -10.64
CA ALA A 200 -9.32 -4.85 -9.98
C ALA A 200 -9.40 -3.42 -10.54
N VAL A 201 -9.14 -2.43 -9.69
CA VAL A 201 -8.93 -1.04 -10.09
C VAL A 201 -7.51 -0.65 -9.69
N PHE A 202 -6.72 -0.30 -10.68
CA PHE A 202 -5.38 0.22 -10.47
C PHE A 202 -5.40 1.75 -10.49
N ILE A 203 -5.04 2.35 -9.36
CA ILE A 203 -4.87 3.80 -9.20
C ILE A 203 -3.39 4.03 -8.91
N PRO A 204 -2.58 4.44 -9.90
CA PRO A 204 -1.14 4.61 -9.69
C PRO A 204 -0.86 5.72 -8.69
N ASN A 205 0.14 5.50 -7.82
CA ASN A 205 0.68 6.49 -6.92
C ASN A 205 2.16 6.71 -7.26
N GLU A 206 2.60 7.96 -7.38
CA GLU A 206 3.98 8.31 -7.74
C GLU A 206 5.00 7.80 -6.69
N ASN A 207 4.56 7.66 -5.45
CA ASN A 207 5.36 7.16 -4.34
C ASN A 207 5.22 5.64 -4.13
N THR A 208 4.57 4.89 -5.04
CA THR A 208 4.48 3.43 -4.88
C THR A 208 5.87 2.82 -4.67
N TRP A 209 6.02 2.05 -3.59
CA TRP A 209 7.30 1.41 -3.27
C TRP A 209 7.80 0.54 -4.43
N VAL A 210 9.08 0.65 -4.75
CA VAL A 210 9.67 -0.05 -5.91
C VAL A 210 9.44 -1.56 -5.88
N LEU A 211 9.37 -2.18 -4.71
CA LEU A 211 9.13 -3.61 -4.53
C LEU A 211 7.66 -4.03 -4.77
N GLU A 212 6.75 -3.07 -4.90
CA GLU A 212 5.34 -3.28 -5.22
C GLU A 212 5.04 -3.15 -6.72
N ASN A 213 6.01 -2.72 -7.51
CA ASN A 213 5.87 -2.62 -8.96
C ASN A 213 5.92 -4.01 -9.61
N ASP A 214 5.07 -4.17 -10.61
CA ASP A 214 5.05 -5.33 -11.52
C ASP A 214 4.38 -4.93 -12.84
N GLU A 215 4.51 -5.76 -13.86
CA GLU A 215 3.90 -5.51 -15.18
C GLU A 215 2.44 -5.96 -15.18
N LEU A 216 1.55 -5.05 -15.55
CA LEU A 216 0.13 -5.34 -15.76
C LEU A 216 -0.17 -5.54 -17.24
N ASP A 217 -0.82 -6.66 -17.57
CA ASP A 217 -1.31 -6.92 -18.94
C ASP A 217 -2.29 -5.79 -19.36
N PRO A 218 -1.96 -5.00 -20.39
CA PRO A 218 -2.84 -3.93 -20.85
C PRO A 218 -4.12 -4.45 -21.52
N THR A 219 -4.20 -5.74 -21.81
CA THR A 219 -5.36 -6.39 -22.44
C THR A 219 -6.31 -7.05 -21.44
N ASP A 220 -5.94 -7.11 -20.15
CA ASP A 220 -6.83 -7.65 -19.12
C ASP A 220 -8.04 -6.73 -18.89
N THR A 221 -9.19 -7.13 -19.41
CA THR A 221 -10.45 -6.39 -19.30
C THR A 221 -11.04 -6.38 -17.88
N GLY A 222 -10.51 -7.19 -16.97
CA GLY A 222 -10.90 -7.19 -15.58
C GLY A 222 -10.11 -6.18 -14.73
N VAL A 223 -9.18 -5.42 -15.35
CA VAL A 223 -8.42 -4.35 -14.69
C VAL A 223 -8.87 -3.00 -15.25
N LEU A 224 -9.47 -2.20 -14.38
CA LEU A 224 -9.77 -0.79 -14.65
C LEU A 224 -8.58 0.06 -14.20
N ARG A 225 -8.14 1.01 -15.03
CA ARG A 225 -7.06 1.95 -14.69
C ARG A 225 -7.65 3.34 -14.55
N LEU A 226 -7.53 3.93 -13.37
CA LEU A 226 -8.04 5.26 -13.05
C LEU A 226 -6.90 6.19 -12.69
N ALA A 227 -7.06 7.48 -12.97
CA ALA A 227 -6.03 8.48 -12.67
C ALA A 227 -6.11 8.96 -11.21
N ALA A 228 -7.30 8.93 -10.61
CA ALA A 228 -7.52 9.41 -9.25
C ALA A 228 -8.60 8.59 -8.54
N PHE A 229 -8.58 8.59 -7.21
CA PHE A 229 -9.55 7.88 -6.38
C PHE A 229 -11.00 8.33 -6.65
N ARG A 230 -11.21 9.62 -6.88
CA ARG A 230 -12.53 10.17 -7.18
C ARG A 230 -13.16 9.61 -8.46
N ASP A 231 -12.35 9.17 -9.41
CA ASP A 231 -12.85 8.60 -10.69
C ASP A 231 -13.64 7.31 -10.46
N LEU A 232 -13.53 6.67 -9.28
CA LEU A 232 -14.36 5.52 -8.90
C LEU A 232 -15.85 5.83 -9.01
N LEU A 233 -16.28 7.06 -8.72
CA LEU A 233 -17.68 7.47 -8.75
C LEU A 233 -18.31 7.41 -10.16
N ASP A 234 -17.50 7.46 -11.21
CA ASP A 234 -17.96 7.34 -12.59
C ASP A 234 -18.24 5.87 -12.97
N HIS A 235 -17.72 4.92 -12.19
CA HIS A 235 -17.76 3.48 -12.47
C HIS A 235 -18.64 2.69 -11.51
N PHE A 236 -18.76 3.15 -10.27
CA PHE A 236 -19.49 2.50 -9.16
C PHE A 236 -20.60 3.37 -8.53
#